data_0592270245d6ebb9f7da234070fde4c2
#
_entry.id   0592270245d6ebb9f7da234070fde4c2
#
_cell.length_a   1.000
_cell.length_b   1.000
_cell.length_c   1.000
_cell.angle_alpha   90.00
_cell.angle_beta   90.00
_cell.angle_gamma   90.00
#
_symmetry.space_group_name_H-M   'P 1'
#
loop_
_entity.id
_entity.type
_entity.pdbx_description
1 polymer ?
#
loop_
_entity_poly.entity_id
_entity_poly.type
_entity_poly.pdbx_seq_one_letter_code
_entity_poly.pdbx_strand_id
1 'polypeptide(L)'
;ELMLNQTTAASDLCTRKGNPVFGDVTDCSASLERADRGGSLQPVELLRIAGILRCARNIKGYVAEDDKATVLDALFQALSPNKYLEDKIFGAILSEEEIADNASPELSDIRRHMRIQAGKIRDSLQKVISSPAYSKFLREPIITIRQGRYVVPVKSECKNDVPGLVHDVSATGSTYFVEPMSAVNANNALRELELKEKKEIERILAELSSEAAGYREA
;
A
#
# COMPACT_ATOMS: atom_id res chain seq x y z
N GLU A 1 10.53 -41.58 19.80
CA GLU A 1 11.42 -41.21 20.91
C GLU A 1 11.97 -39.78 20.74
N LEU A 2 12.50 -39.38 19.56
CA LEU A 2 13.01 -38.03 19.32
C LEU A 2 11.94 -36.93 19.56
N MET A 3 10.71 -37.10 19.01
CA MET A 3 9.62 -36.16 19.20
C MET A 3 9.20 -36.01 20.68
N LEU A 4 9.22 -37.08 21.46
CA LEU A 4 8.93 -37.02 22.91
C LEU A 4 10.00 -36.19 23.64
N ASN A 5 11.27 -36.40 23.30
CA ASN A 5 12.38 -35.64 23.88
C ASN A 5 12.31 -34.15 23.50
N GLN A 6 11.95 -33.84 22.25
CA GLN A 6 11.72 -32.47 21.80
C GLN A 6 10.56 -31.83 22.56
N THR A 7 9.43 -32.52 22.74
CA THR A 7 8.28 -32.03 23.50
C THR A 7 8.66 -31.73 24.95
N THR A 8 9.39 -32.64 25.60
CA THR A 8 9.86 -32.46 26.99
C THR A 8 10.78 -31.25 27.08
N ALA A 9 11.78 -31.15 26.18
CA ALA A 9 12.71 -30.01 26.15
C ALA A 9 12.00 -28.69 25.92
N ALA A 10 10.96 -28.64 25.03
CA ALA A 10 10.16 -27.46 24.78
C ALA A 10 9.34 -27.07 26.03
N SER A 11 8.73 -28.04 26.71
CA SER A 11 7.99 -27.78 27.94
C SER A 11 8.89 -27.21 29.05
N ASP A 12 10.07 -27.76 29.22
CA ASP A 12 11.07 -27.28 30.19
C ASP A 12 11.54 -25.87 29.86
N LEU A 13 11.74 -25.57 28.56
CA LEU A 13 12.13 -24.24 28.08
C LEU A 13 11.01 -23.20 28.35
N CYS A 14 9.75 -23.55 28.02
CA CYS A 14 8.61 -22.68 28.31
C CYS A 14 8.42 -22.44 29.81
N THR A 15 8.67 -23.44 30.63
CA THR A 15 8.58 -23.32 32.11
C THR A 15 9.63 -22.34 32.67
N ARG A 16 10.84 -22.32 32.06
CA ARG A 16 11.94 -21.46 32.50
C ARG A 16 11.85 -20.03 31.95
N LYS A 17 11.44 -19.86 30.69
CA LYS A 17 11.50 -18.56 29.99
C LYS A 17 10.12 -17.98 29.61
N GLY A 18 9.05 -18.68 29.92
CA GLY A 18 7.70 -18.36 29.43
C GLY A 18 7.48 -18.83 27.99
N ASN A 19 6.27 -18.64 27.49
CA ASN A 19 5.90 -19.09 26.14
C ASN A 19 6.49 -18.16 25.07
N PRO A 20 7.14 -18.68 24.03
CA PRO A 20 7.57 -17.89 22.90
C PRO A 20 6.35 -17.40 22.09
N VAL A 21 6.49 -16.21 21.45
CA VAL A 21 5.44 -15.64 20.59
C VAL A 21 5.78 -15.98 19.16
N PHE A 22 5.00 -16.87 18.53
CA PHE A 22 5.17 -17.23 17.12
C PHE A 22 4.46 -16.25 16.17
N GLY A 23 3.39 -15.56 16.62
CA GLY A 23 2.55 -14.73 15.75
C GLY A 23 1.76 -15.57 14.74
N ASP A 24 1.26 -14.92 13.71
CA ASP A 24 0.53 -15.56 12.62
C ASP A 24 1.50 -16.06 11.55
N VAL A 25 2.07 -17.24 11.75
CA VAL A 25 2.93 -17.90 10.77
C VAL A 25 2.07 -18.67 9.78
N THR A 26 2.15 -18.29 8.50
CA THR A 26 1.41 -18.89 7.39
C THR A 26 2.39 -19.44 6.36
N ASP A 27 2.09 -20.58 5.74
CA ASP A 27 2.91 -21.10 4.64
C ASP A 27 2.95 -20.13 3.46
N CYS A 28 4.15 -19.66 3.13
CA CYS A 28 4.42 -18.72 2.02
C CYS A 28 5.13 -19.40 0.83
N SER A 29 5.29 -20.72 0.83
CA SER A 29 6.05 -21.46 -0.19
C SER A 29 5.56 -21.16 -1.61
N ALA A 30 4.24 -21.19 -1.84
CA ALA A 30 3.66 -20.92 -3.15
C ALA A 30 3.91 -19.48 -3.62
N SER A 31 3.91 -18.50 -2.71
CA SER A 31 4.21 -17.10 -3.02
C SER A 31 5.69 -16.95 -3.38
N LEU A 32 6.60 -17.55 -2.62
CA LEU A 32 8.03 -17.54 -2.90
C LEU A 32 8.37 -18.24 -4.23
N GLU A 33 7.72 -19.37 -4.55
CA GLU A 33 7.87 -20.02 -5.85
C GLU A 33 7.42 -19.15 -7.01
N ARG A 34 6.34 -18.38 -6.84
CA ARG A 34 5.87 -17.45 -7.86
C ARG A 34 6.85 -16.29 -8.03
N ALA A 35 7.38 -15.75 -6.94
CA ALA A 35 8.39 -14.70 -6.98
C ALA A 35 9.69 -15.15 -7.63
N ASP A 36 10.14 -16.37 -7.35
CA ASP A 36 11.33 -16.99 -7.95
C ASP A 36 11.22 -17.13 -9.48
N ARG A 37 10.00 -17.33 -9.99
CA ARG A 37 9.69 -17.32 -11.43
C ARG A 37 9.50 -15.91 -12.01
N GLY A 38 9.83 -14.86 -11.27
CA GLY A 38 9.68 -13.46 -11.66
C GLY A 38 8.29 -12.85 -11.48
N GLY A 39 7.40 -13.52 -10.75
CA GLY A 39 6.08 -12.99 -10.42
C GLY A 39 6.14 -11.95 -9.31
N SER A 40 5.39 -10.86 -9.44
CA SER A 40 5.22 -9.88 -8.36
C SER A 40 4.23 -10.38 -7.30
N LEU A 41 4.56 -10.21 -6.03
CA LEU A 41 3.72 -10.53 -4.88
C LEU A 41 2.84 -9.35 -4.50
N GLN A 42 1.67 -9.65 -3.97
CA GLN A 42 0.77 -8.64 -3.40
C GLN A 42 1.30 -8.16 -2.03
N PRO A 43 0.92 -6.95 -1.58
CA PRO A 43 1.32 -6.43 -0.27
C PRO A 43 1.08 -7.41 0.88
N VAL A 44 -0.09 -8.06 0.92
CA VAL A 44 -0.44 -9.04 1.95
C VAL A 44 0.54 -10.23 1.99
N GLU A 45 1.03 -10.69 0.83
CA GLU A 45 1.96 -11.83 0.75
C GLU A 45 3.35 -11.43 1.27
N LEU A 46 3.81 -10.23 0.89
CA LEU A 46 5.07 -9.67 1.39
C LEU A 46 5.02 -9.43 2.91
N LEU A 47 3.91 -8.91 3.43
CA LEU A 47 3.72 -8.74 4.88
C LEU A 47 3.75 -10.07 5.64
N ARG A 48 3.18 -11.14 5.07
CA ARG A 48 3.27 -12.50 5.65
C ARG A 48 4.71 -13.01 5.68
N ILE A 49 5.46 -12.83 4.59
CA ILE A 49 6.90 -13.18 4.55
C ILE A 49 7.68 -12.41 5.61
N ALA A 50 7.47 -11.09 5.71
CA ALA A 50 8.10 -10.27 6.75
C ALA A 50 7.70 -10.71 8.17
N GLY A 51 6.46 -11.16 8.36
CA GLY A 51 5.97 -11.76 9.61
C GLY A 51 6.74 -13.02 9.99
N ILE A 52 7.00 -13.92 9.03
CA ILE A 52 7.81 -15.13 9.24
C ILE A 52 9.24 -14.76 9.62
N LEU A 53 9.87 -13.81 8.90
CA LEU A 53 11.23 -13.35 9.22
C LEU A 53 11.32 -12.75 10.62
N ARG A 54 10.31 -11.97 11.02
CA ARG A 54 10.18 -11.42 12.38
C ARG A 54 10.03 -12.52 13.42
N CYS A 55 9.18 -13.52 13.15
CA CYS A 55 9.01 -14.68 14.03
C CYS A 55 10.34 -15.43 14.21
N ALA A 56 11.03 -15.76 13.12
CA ALA A 56 12.32 -16.46 13.16
C ALA A 56 13.35 -15.67 14.00
N ARG A 57 13.42 -14.34 13.82
CA ARG A 57 14.30 -13.47 14.58
C ARG A 57 13.95 -13.46 16.08
N ASN A 58 12.67 -13.38 16.43
CA ASN A 58 12.21 -13.38 17.81
C ASN A 58 12.51 -14.71 18.49
N ILE A 59 12.27 -15.85 17.81
CA ILE A 59 12.59 -17.18 18.34
C ILE A 59 14.10 -17.35 18.55
N LYS A 60 14.94 -16.91 17.61
CA LYS A 60 16.40 -16.91 17.82
C LYS A 60 16.81 -16.07 19.02
N GLY A 61 16.23 -14.88 19.20
CA GLY A 61 16.46 -14.05 20.36
C GLY A 61 16.02 -14.70 21.67
N TYR A 62 14.87 -15.39 21.64
CA TYR A 62 14.31 -16.10 22.80
C TYR A 62 15.26 -17.20 23.31
N VAL A 63 15.98 -17.90 22.42
CA VAL A 63 16.89 -19.00 22.81
C VAL A 63 18.33 -18.56 22.99
N ALA A 64 18.73 -17.40 22.48
CA ALA A 64 20.14 -16.94 22.49
C ALA A 64 20.78 -16.85 23.88
N GLU A 65 19.98 -16.65 24.92
CA GLU A 65 20.45 -16.52 26.32
C GLU A 65 20.40 -17.85 27.11
N ASP A 66 20.13 -18.98 26.45
CA ASP A 66 20.02 -20.27 27.12
C ASP A 66 21.29 -21.09 26.88
N ASP A 67 22.15 -21.21 27.92
CA ASP A 67 23.41 -21.94 27.85
C ASP A 67 23.24 -23.48 27.87
N LYS A 68 22.01 -23.99 27.98
CA LYS A 68 21.75 -25.43 28.01
C LYS A 68 21.49 -25.96 26.62
N ALA A 69 22.43 -26.73 26.08
CA ALA A 69 22.23 -27.49 24.86
C ALA A 69 21.06 -28.45 25.00
N THR A 70 20.15 -28.44 24.03
CA THR A 70 18.95 -29.27 24.00
C THR A 70 18.76 -29.92 22.62
N VAL A 71 17.90 -30.92 22.54
CA VAL A 71 17.49 -31.56 21.27
C VAL A 71 16.74 -30.57 20.32
N LEU A 72 16.43 -29.36 20.79
CA LEU A 72 15.77 -28.31 20.00
C LEU A 72 16.80 -27.44 19.25
N ASP A 73 18.08 -27.45 19.62
CA ASP A 73 19.10 -26.57 19.07
C ASP A 73 19.21 -26.66 17.55
N ALA A 74 19.08 -27.88 16.99
CA ALA A 74 19.08 -28.09 15.55
C ALA A 74 17.92 -27.36 14.84
N LEU A 75 16.73 -27.31 15.48
CA LEU A 75 15.56 -26.60 14.95
C LEU A 75 15.76 -25.07 14.99
N PHE A 76 16.34 -24.57 16.09
CA PHE A 76 16.62 -23.14 16.23
C PHE A 76 17.77 -22.67 15.32
N GLN A 77 18.78 -23.52 15.08
CA GLN A 77 19.88 -23.23 14.15
C GLN A 77 19.40 -23.17 12.70
N ALA A 78 18.40 -23.97 12.33
CA ALA A 78 17.81 -23.96 10.98
C ALA A 78 17.07 -22.64 10.66
N LEU A 79 16.67 -21.85 11.66
CA LEU A 79 16.03 -20.58 11.41
C LEU A 79 17.01 -19.56 10.83
N SER A 80 16.68 -18.92 9.72
CA SER A 80 17.50 -17.92 9.03
C SER A 80 16.77 -16.56 8.98
N PRO A 81 16.78 -15.77 10.08
CA PRO A 81 16.16 -14.47 10.10
C PRO A 81 16.90 -13.49 9.19
N ASN A 82 16.16 -12.63 8.51
CA ASN A 82 16.71 -11.54 7.72
C ASN A 82 16.06 -10.22 8.12
N LYS A 83 16.71 -9.55 9.09
CA LYS A 83 16.19 -8.27 9.60
C LYS A 83 16.15 -7.17 8.53
N TYR A 84 17.11 -7.17 7.60
CA TYR A 84 17.14 -6.18 6.52
C TYR A 84 15.88 -6.28 5.64
N LEU A 85 15.54 -7.48 5.16
CA LEU A 85 14.36 -7.71 4.34
C LEU A 85 13.06 -7.48 5.14
N GLU A 86 13.02 -7.93 6.42
CA GLU A 86 11.91 -7.64 7.33
C GLU A 86 11.65 -6.14 7.42
N ASP A 87 12.67 -5.35 7.76
CA ASP A 87 12.57 -3.89 7.93
C ASP A 87 12.20 -3.20 6.59
N LYS A 88 12.76 -3.66 5.48
CA LYS A 88 12.48 -3.11 4.14
C LYS A 88 11.01 -3.30 3.75
N ILE A 89 10.47 -4.48 3.97
CA ILE A 89 9.05 -4.77 3.67
C ILE A 89 8.13 -3.96 4.57
N PHE A 90 8.31 -4.00 5.90
CA PHE A 90 7.46 -3.25 6.83
C PHE A 90 7.63 -1.73 6.72
N GLY A 91 8.78 -1.25 6.26
CA GLY A 91 9.00 0.16 5.97
C GLY A 91 8.32 0.64 4.70
N ALA A 92 8.15 -0.24 3.71
CA ALA A 92 7.52 0.08 2.44
C ALA A 92 6.00 -0.17 2.43
N ILE A 93 5.52 -1.16 3.19
CA ILE A 93 4.12 -1.62 3.17
C ILE A 93 3.51 -1.41 4.57
N LEU A 94 2.59 -0.45 4.67
CA LEU A 94 1.92 -0.12 5.93
C LEU A 94 0.72 -1.04 6.22
N SER A 95 0.02 -1.45 5.17
CA SER A 95 -1.12 -2.38 5.23
C SER A 95 -1.30 -3.09 3.89
N GLU A 96 -2.28 -3.98 3.80
CA GLU A 96 -2.63 -4.68 2.56
C GLU A 96 -3.00 -3.73 1.41
N GLU A 97 -3.49 -2.52 1.73
CA GLU A 97 -3.96 -1.51 0.77
C GLU A 97 -3.07 -0.27 0.71
N GLU A 98 -2.08 -0.14 1.60
CA GLU A 98 -1.32 1.09 1.77
C GLU A 98 0.19 0.87 1.65
N ILE A 99 0.79 1.53 0.66
CA ILE A 99 2.23 1.66 0.47
C ILE A 99 2.69 2.99 1.07
N ALA A 100 3.76 2.96 1.86
CA ALA A 100 4.30 4.14 2.52
C ALA A 100 4.74 5.21 1.50
N ASP A 101 4.53 6.48 1.83
CA ASP A 101 4.98 7.61 0.97
C ASP A 101 6.49 7.57 0.71
N ASN A 102 7.24 7.10 1.70
CA ASN A 102 8.71 6.99 1.65
C ASN A 102 9.22 5.60 1.22
N ALA A 103 8.36 4.75 0.68
CA ALA A 103 8.77 3.44 0.15
C ALA A 103 9.81 3.57 -0.98
N SER A 104 9.77 4.68 -1.73
CA SER A 104 10.86 5.13 -2.59
C SER A 104 10.90 6.66 -2.68
N PRO A 105 12.07 7.25 -3.00
CA PRO A 105 12.17 8.70 -3.28
C PRO A 105 11.26 9.14 -4.43
N GLU A 106 11.13 8.32 -5.47
CA GLU A 106 10.28 8.56 -6.63
C GLU A 106 8.79 8.61 -6.22
N LEU A 107 8.31 7.64 -5.43
CA LEU A 107 6.93 7.62 -4.95
C LEU A 107 6.61 8.84 -4.10
N SER A 108 7.53 9.22 -3.21
CA SER A 108 7.39 10.42 -2.37
C SER A 108 7.25 11.69 -3.22
N ASP A 109 8.06 11.82 -4.28
CA ASP A 109 8.02 12.96 -5.18
C ASP A 109 6.73 13.00 -6.02
N ILE A 110 6.32 11.86 -6.57
CA ILE A 110 5.05 11.73 -7.31
C ILE A 110 3.88 12.16 -6.42
N ARG A 111 3.75 11.63 -5.21
CA ARG A 111 2.66 11.96 -4.28
C ARG A 111 2.68 13.42 -3.83
N ARG A 112 3.88 14.00 -3.66
CA ARG A 112 4.03 15.44 -3.41
C ARG A 112 3.47 16.28 -4.57
N HIS A 113 3.80 15.90 -5.81
CA HIS A 113 3.28 16.60 -7.00
C HIS A 113 1.77 16.40 -7.17
N MET A 114 1.23 15.21 -6.85
CA MET A 114 -0.22 14.98 -6.85
C MET A 114 -0.95 15.91 -5.88
N ARG A 115 -0.43 16.08 -4.66
CA ARG A 115 -1.00 17.03 -3.68
C ARG A 115 -0.99 18.47 -4.19
N ILE A 116 0.09 18.88 -4.84
CA ILE A 116 0.20 20.21 -5.45
C ILE A 116 -0.83 20.39 -6.57
N GLN A 117 -0.98 19.42 -7.47
CA GLN A 117 -1.97 19.53 -8.56
C GLN A 117 -3.40 19.51 -8.02
N ALA A 118 -3.72 18.66 -7.05
CA ALA A 118 -5.02 18.65 -6.39
C ALA A 118 -5.34 20.01 -5.72
N GLY A 119 -4.35 20.64 -5.10
CA GLY A 119 -4.49 22.00 -4.56
C GLY A 119 -4.83 23.03 -5.65
N LYS A 120 -4.07 23.04 -6.75
CA LYS A 120 -4.33 23.94 -7.89
C LYS A 120 -5.73 23.76 -8.48
N ILE A 121 -6.19 22.52 -8.58
CA ILE A 121 -7.54 22.20 -9.07
C ILE A 121 -8.58 22.80 -8.12
N ARG A 122 -8.45 22.53 -6.80
CA ARG A 122 -9.37 23.09 -5.81
C ARG A 122 -9.43 24.61 -5.85
N ASP A 123 -8.28 25.28 -5.91
CA ASP A 123 -8.21 26.74 -5.97
C ASP A 123 -8.89 27.28 -7.24
N SER A 124 -8.68 26.62 -8.38
CA SER A 124 -9.33 26.98 -9.64
C SER A 124 -10.84 26.82 -9.56
N LEU A 125 -11.31 25.67 -9.06
CA LEU A 125 -12.74 25.38 -8.95
C LEU A 125 -13.40 26.22 -7.86
N GLN A 126 -12.70 26.56 -6.78
CA GLN A 126 -13.20 27.46 -5.74
C GLN A 126 -13.52 28.85 -6.31
N LYS A 127 -12.70 29.35 -7.24
CA LYS A 127 -12.96 30.61 -7.95
C LYS A 127 -14.23 30.50 -8.81
N VAL A 128 -14.47 29.35 -9.44
CA VAL A 128 -15.68 29.12 -10.25
C VAL A 128 -16.93 29.10 -9.37
N ILE A 129 -16.93 28.30 -8.28
CA ILE A 129 -18.12 28.16 -7.41
C ILE A 129 -18.41 29.42 -6.61
N SER A 130 -17.41 30.26 -6.33
CA SER A 130 -17.56 31.55 -5.60
C SER A 130 -17.90 32.73 -6.53
N SER A 131 -17.74 32.55 -7.86
CA SER A 131 -17.97 33.63 -8.80
C SER A 131 -19.47 33.92 -8.98
N PRO A 132 -19.93 35.16 -8.77
CA PRO A 132 -21.33 35.53 -9.04
C PRO A 132 -21.74 35.26 -10.49
N ALA A 133 -20.77 35.27 -11.44
CA ALA A 133 -21.03 35.00 -12.84
C ALA A 133 -21.44 33.56 -13.11
N TYR A 134 -20.86 32.58 -12.35
CA TYR A 134 -21.05 31.15 -12.56
C TYR A 134 -21.93 30.49 -11.50
N SER A 135 -21.96 30.97 -10.24
CA SER A 135 -22.68 30.35 -9.13
C SER A 135 -24.16 30.15 -9.39
N LYS A 136 -24.82 31.04 -10.13
CA LYS A 136 -26.22 30.93 -10.52
C LYS A 136 -26.53 29.74 -11.45
N PHE A 137 -25.54 29.26 -12.21
CA PHE A 137 -25.64 28.14 -13.13
C PHE A 137 -25.39 26.79 -12.44
N LEU A 138 -24.77 26.80 -11.25
CA LEU A 138 -24.50 25.61 -10.50
C LEU A 138 -25.77 25.08 -9.80
N ARG A 139 -25.88 23.75 -9.72
CA ARG A 139 -26.93 23.11 -8.93
C ARG A 139 -26.67 23.31 -7.43
N GLU A 140 -25.41 23.14 -7.05
CA GLU A 140 -24.86 23.34 -5.71
C GLU A 140 -23.45 23.92 -5.82
N PRO A 141 -23.01 24.79 -4.90
CA PRO A 141 -21.67 25.38 -4.95
C PRO A 141 -20.62 24.43 -4.32
N ILE A 142 -20.50 23.22 -4.86
CA ILE A 142 -19.58 22.17 -4.38
C ILE A 142 -18.64 21.72 -5.48
N ILE A 143 -17.49 21.16 -5.03
CA ILE A 143 -16.54 20.44 -5.88
C ILE A 143 -16.74 18.96 -5.61
N THR A 144 -16.85 18.16 -6.65
CA THR A 144 -16.98 16.70 -6.55
C THR A 144 -16.04 16.00 -7.53
N ILE A 145 -15.95 14.67 -7.44
CA ILE A 145 -15.16 13.85 -8.36
C ILE A 145 -16.11 12.97 -9.16
N ARG A 146 -15.93 12.95 -10.48
CA ARG A 146 -16.60 12.03 -11.40
C ARG A 146 -15.58 11.47 -12.38
N GLN A 147 -15.56 10.15 -12.53
CA GLN A 147 -14.61 9.43 -13.40
C GLN A 147 -13.15 9.85 -13.19
N GLY A 148 -12.75 10.08 -11.92
CA GLY A 148 -11.41 10.52 -11.56
C GLY A 148 -11.09 11.98 -11.89
N ARG A 149 -12.10 12.81 -12.18
CA ARG A 149 -11.95 14.25 -12.48
C ARG A 149 -12.66 15.10 -11.45
N TYR A 150 -12.03 16.19 -11.06
CA TYR A 150 -12.67 17.21 -10.24
C TYR A 150 -13.59 18.05 -11.12
N VAL A 151 -14.85 18.12 -10.75
CA VAL A 151 -15.93 18.74 -11.53
C VAL A 151 -16.86 19.56 -10.62
N VAL A 152 -17.69 20.40 -11.24
CA VAL A 152 -18.77 21.14 -10.57
C VAL A 152 -20.12 20.70 -11.11
N PRO A 153 -21.18 20.61 -10.26
CA PRO A 153 -22.53 20.25 -10.70
C PRO A 153 -23.24 21.46 -11.31
N VAL A 154 -23.56 21.40 -12.60
CA VAL A 154 -24.23 22.43 -13.37
C VAL A 154 -25.66 22.03 -13.66
N LYS A 155 -26.62 22.96 -13.58
CA LYS A 155 -28.02 22.74 -13.95
C LYS A 155 -28.12 22.35 -15.43
N SER A 156 -29.01 21.43 -15.76
CA SER A 156 -29.13 20.89 -17.14
C SER A 156 -29.43 22.00 -18.18
N GLU A 157 -30.24 22.95 -17.83
CA GLU A 157 -30.59 24.11 -18.66
C GLU A 157 -29.38 25.07 -18.87
N CYS A 158 -28.40 25.02 -18.00
CA CYS A 158 -27.22 25.92 -18.00
C CYS A 158 -25.92 25.21 -18.43
N LYS A 159 -25.98 24.05 -19.05
CA LYS A 159 -24.78 23.25 -19.37
C LYS A 159 -23.76 23.98 -20.26
N ASN A 160 -24.23 24.92 -21.09
CA ASN A 160 -23.39 25.70 -22.02
C ASN A 160 -22.90 27.02 -21.42
N ASP A 161 -23.40 27.41 -20.24
CA ASP A 161 -23.05 28.67 -19.58
C ASP A 161 -21.76 28.57 -18.75
N VAL A 162 -21.34 27.33 -18.43
CA VAL A 162 -20.06 27.04 -17.78
C VAL A 162 -19.13 26.39 -18.80
N PRO A 163 -18.13 27.13 -19.33
CA PRO A 163 -17.19 26.57 -20.30
C PRO A 163 -16.39 25.43 -19.71
N GLY A 164 -16.52 24.22 -20.28
CA GLY A 164 -15.86 23.02 -19.75
C GLY A 164 -16.27 21.75 -20.49
N LEU A 165 -15.77 20.63 -19.95
CA LEU A 165 -16.05 19.29 -20.45
C LEU A 165 -17.04 18.57 -19.54
N VAL A 166 -18.07 17.98 -20.12
CA VAL A 166 -19.04 17.16 -19.38
C VAL A 166 -18.46 15.75 -19.19
N HIS A 167 -18.35 15.30 -17.94
CA HIS A 167 -17.83 13.97 -17.62
C HIS A 167 -18.94 13.01 -17.15
N ASP A 168 -20.04 13.53 -16.64
CA ASP A 168 -21.13 12.71 -16.12
C ASP A 168 -22.45 13.47 -16.11
N VAL A 169 -23.56 12.74 -15.99
CA VAL A 169 -24.92 13.29 -15.89
C VAL A 169 -25.63 12.55 -14.76
N SER A 170 -26.41 13.27 -13.94
CA SER A 170 -27.22 12.63 -12.90
C SER A 170 -28.26 11.67 -13.50
N ALA A 171 -28.66 10.66 -12.73
CA ALA A 171 -29.65 9.67 -13.19
C ALA A 171 -30.96 10.28 -13.67
N THR A 172 -31.36 11.45 -13.13
CA THR A 172 -32.57 12.19 -13.54
C THR A 172 -32.32 13.11 -14.74
N GLY A 173 -31.07 13.24 -15.23
CA GLY A 173 -30.68 14.16 -16.29
C GLY A 173 -30.72 15.66 -15.90
N SER A 174 -31.01 15.98 -14.64
CA SER A 174 -31.19 17.37 -14.17
C SER A 174 -29.88 18.08 -13.82
N THR A 175 -28.76 17.37 -13.76
CA THR A 175 -27.45 17.90 -13.38
C THR A 175 -26.36 17.33 -14.28
N TYR A 176 -25.55 18.21 -14.85
CA TYR A 176 -24.32 17.87 -15.58
C TYR A 176 -23.11 18.09 -14.70
N PHE A 177 -22.20 17.13 -14.67
CA PHE A 177 -20.93 17.27 -13.95
C PHE A 177 -19.88 17.76 -14.94
N VAL A 178 -19.56 19.05 -14.82
CA VAL A 178 -18.69 19.78 -15.75
C VAL A 178 -17.31 19.98 -15.15
N GLU A 179 -16.28 19.66 -15.90
CA GLU A 179 -14.89 20.05 -15.63
C GLU A 179 -14.66 21.42 -16.29
N PRO A 180 -14.56 22.52 -15.54
CA PRO A 180 -14.31 23.84 -16.12
C PRO A 180 -12.97 23.88 -16.86
N MET A 181 -12.91 24.60 -17.97
CA MET A 181 -11.68 24.73 -18.80
C MET A 181 -10.46 25.17 -17.99
N SER A 182 -10.66 25.98 -16.95
CA SER A 182 -9.58 26.42 -16.05
C SER A 182 -8.94 25.29 -15.23
N ALA A 183 -9.60 24.13 -15.08
CA ALA A 183 -9.10 22.98 -14.32
C ALA A 183 -8.56 21.85 -15.20
N VAL A 184 -8.85 21.83 -16.51
CA VAL A 184 -8.53 20.71 -17.42
C VAL A 184 -7.06 20.33 -17.39
N ASN A 185 -6.14 21.31 -17.51
CA ASN A 185 -4.70 21.01 -17.54
C ASN A 185 -4.21 20.41 -16.21
N ALA A 186 -4.69 20.91 -15.07
CA ALA A 186 -4.30 20.41 -13.76
C ALA A 186 -4.90 19.02 -13.49
N ASN A 187 -6.13 18.75 -13.91
CA ASN A 187 -6.74 17.43 -13.86
C ASN A 187 -5.98 16.42 -14.76
N ASN A 188 -5.55 16.84 -15.96
CA ASN A 188 -4.72 15.98 -16.83
C ASN A 188 -3.40 15.65 -16.17
N ALA A 189 -2.71 16.64 -15.61
CA ALA A 189 -1.44 16.44 -14.90
C ALA A 189 -1.62 15.52 -13.68
N LEU A 190 -2.71 15.65 -12.93
CA LEU A 190 -3.02 14.76 -11.82
C LEU A 190 -3.19 13.31 -12.31
N ARG A 191 -3.94 13.11 -13.41
CA ARG A 191 -4.16 11.77 -13.98
C ARG A 191 -2.86 11.11 -14.46
N GLU A 192 -1.95 11.87 -15.04
CA GLU A 192 -0.63 11.38 -15.42
C GLU A 192 0.19 10.94 -14.19
N LEU A 193 0.10 11.70 -13.09
CA LEU A 193 0.77 11.37 -11.84
C LEU A 193 0.18 10.11 -11.19
N GLU A 194 -1.13 9.91 -11.21
CA GLU A 194 -1.79 8.68 -10.75
C GLU A 194 -1.29 7.44 -11.50
N LEU A 195 -1.10 7.55 -12.83
CA LEU A 195 -0.53 6.46 -13.62
C LEU A 195 0.94 6.19 -13.29
N LYS A 196 1.72 7.25 -13.00
CA LYS A 196 3.11 7.10 -12.55
C LYS A 196 3.18 6.46 -11.17
N GLU A 197 2.32 6.89 -10.24
CA GLU A 197 2.21 6.29 -8.91
C GLU A 197 1.95 4.78 -8.98
N LYS A 198 0.97 4.38 -9.78
CA LYS A 198 0.65 2.97 -9.97
C LYS A 198 1.86 2.17 -10.48
N LYS A 199 2.55 2.67 -11.49
CA LYS A 199 3.75 2.01 -12.05
C LYS A 199 4.89 1.92 -11.03
N GLU A 200 5.09 2.98 -10.25
CA GLU A 200 6.13 2.98 -9.22
C GLU A 200 5.82 2.01 -8.08
N ILE A 201 4.56 1.91 -7.66
CA ILE A 201 4.12 0.89 -6.69
C ILE A 201 4.36 -0.53 -7.25
N GLU A 202 3.99 -0.79 -8.51
CA GLU A 202 4.26 -2.07 -9.17
C GLU A 202 5.76 -2.39 -9.20
N ARG A 203 6.63 -1.39 -9.44
CA ARG A 203 8.08 -1.54 -9.42
C ARG A 203 8.59 -1.89 -8.02
N ILE A 204 8.11 -1.18 -6.98
CA ILE A 204 8.48 -1.44 -5.58
C ILE A 204 8.10 -2.87 -5.17
N LEU A 205 6.88 -3.29 -5.47
CA LEU A 205 6.42 -4.64 -5.16
C LEU A 205 7.23 -5.72 -5.90
N ALA A 206 7.58 -5.49 -7.17
CA ALA A 206 8.41 -6.40 -7.93
C ALA A 206 9.84 -6.51 -7.36
N GLU A 207 10.44 -5.40 -6.93
CA GLU A 207 11.75 -5.39 -6.29
C GLU A 207 11.74 -6.17 -4.97
N LEU A 208 10.76 -5.89 -4.07
CA LEU A 208 10.60 -6.61 -2.82
C LEU A 208 10.35 -8.12 -3.04
N SER A 209 9.56 -8.46 -4.07
CA SER A 209 9.29 -9.85 -4.44
C SER A 209 10.56 -10.59 -4.89
N SER A 210 11.37 -9.95 -5.72
CA SER A 210 12.64 -10.49 -6.18
C SER A 210 13.63 -10.70 -5.03
N GLU A 211 13.71 -9.76 -4.09
CA GLU A 211 14.53 -9.93 -2.89
C GLU A 211 14.03 -11.06 -2.00
N ALA A 212 12.71 -11.17 -1.81
CA ALA A 212 12.11 -12.25 -1.02
C ALA A 212 12.38 -13.62 -1.65
N ALA A 213 12.33 -13.74 -2.97
CA ALA A 213 12.65 -14.97 -3.69
C ALA A 213 14.08 -15.47 -3.42
N GLY A 214 15.04 -14.55 -3.30
CA GLY A 214 16.43 -14.89 -2.98
C GLY A 214 16.63 -15.55 -1.60
N TYR A 215 15.61 -15.55 -0.73
CA TYR A 215 15.63 -16.19 0.59
C TYR A 215 14.74 -17.44 0.68
N ARG A 216 14.30 -17.98 -0.45
CA ARG A 216 13.41 -19.15 -0.50
C ARG A 216 13.94 -20.38 0.19
N GLU A 217 15.27 -20.61 0.15
CA GLU A 217 15.92 -21.79 0.71
C GLU A 217 16.36 -21.60 2.18
N ALA A 218 16.12 -20.44 2.76
CA ALA A 218 16.50 -20.07 4.12
C ALA A 218 15.35 -20.29 5.11
#